data_799f1011dfa60070d509bc0a70411782
#
_entry.id   799f1011dfa60070d509bc0a70411782
#
_cell.length_a   1.000
_cell.length_b   1.000
_cell.length_c   1.000
_cell.angle_alpha   90.00
_cell.angle_beta   90.00
_cell.angle_gamma   90.00
#
_symmetry.space_group_name_H-M   'P 1'
#
loop_
_entity.id
_entity.type
_entity.pdbx_description
1 polymer ?
#
loop_
_entity_poly.entity_id
_entity_poly.type
_entity_poly.pdbx_seq_one_letter_code
_entity_poly.pdbx_strand_id
1 'polypeptide(L)'
;RAYVLSKNVNKGFIKYDYDGTFTGFYGASEVVYNALDMLWKRFFSTRAQREQMVSFVPTEYANAYMDHEGFIYAVTKTFNEWDLLSDKAKPIRRLNALGGDILVKNAEYLPIGDLQWSNAAGIKDPSKFADITVLDNEVYLAIDESRGRVFGYNNQGFLIFAFGGKGNIDGHFRLPVAIEHIGKDLFVLDTMNSSITVFTPTRFGELIYTALEQYSVGQYDESAETWEEVLKYNGNYDLAYIGLGKSYLRQD
;
A
#
# COMPACT_ATOMS: atom_id res chain seq x y z
N ARG A 1 -7.73 -21.17 8.13
CA ARG A 1 -7.92 -20.02 8.99
C ARG A 1 -8.62 -18.91 8.22
N ALA A 2 -9.51 -18.16 8.89
CA ALA A 2 -10.18 -17.00 8.33
C ALA A 2 -9.74 -15.74 9.07
N TYR A 3 -9.51 -14.66 8.31
CA TYR A 3 -9.23 -13.34 8.85
C TYR A 3 -10.36 -12.42 8.43
N VAL A 4 -11.01 -11.79 9.39
CA VAL A 4 -12.19 -10.95 9.16
C VAL A 4 -11.87 -9.52 9.55
N LEU A 5 -12.04 -8.61 8.61
CA LEU A 5 -11.95 -7.18 8.84
C LEU A 5 -13.34 -6.65 9.22
N SER A 6 -13.42 -5.96 10.36
CA SER A 6 -14.66 -5.34 10.81
C SER A 6 -14.45 -3.86 11.09
N LYS A 7 -15.32 -3.02 10.55
CA LYS A 7 -15.27 -1.55 10.69
C LYS A 7 -15.41 -1.03 12.13
N ASN A 8 -15.84 -1.88 13.06
CA ASN A 8 -16.04 -1.52 14.47
C ASN A 8 -14.99 -2.14 15.39
N VAL A 9 -13.94 -2.73 14.85
CA VAL A 9 -12.91 -3.42 15.62
C VAL A 9 -11.54 -2.79 15.34
N ASN A 10 -11.09 -1.93 16.25
CA ASN A 10 -9.79 -1.25 16.16
C ASN A 10 -8.59 -2.13 16.60
N LYS A 11 -8.74 -3.45 16.55
CA LYS A 11 -7.71 -4.41 16.99
C LYS A 11 -7.12 -5.23 15.84
N GLY A 12 -7.17 -4.70 14.63
CA GLY A 12 -6.75 -5.41 13.44
C GLY A 12 -7.79 -6.41 12.96
N PHE A 13 -7.34 -7.56 12.47
CA PHE A 13 -8.20 -8.61 11.95
C PHE A 13 -8.69 -9.52 13.07
N ILE A 14 -9.96 -9.93 13.01
CA ILE A 14 -10.50 -11.00 13.84
C ILE A 14 -10.06 -12.33 13.20
N LYS A 15 -9.38 -13.17 13.97
CA LYS A 15 -8.84 -14.44 13.49
C LYS A 15 -9.68 -15.61 13.98
N TYR A 16 -10.08 -16.46 13.04
CA TYR A 16 -10.76 -17.72 13.31
C TYR A 16 -9.93 -18.91 12.81
N ASP A 17 -10.02 -20.03 13.50
CA ASP A 17 -9.46 -21.28 13.01
C ASP A 17 -10.41 -21.97 12.02
N TYR A 18 -10.01 -23.13 11.47
CA TYR A 18 -10.78 -23.86 10.43
C TYR A 18 -12.15 -24.34 10.91
N ASP A 19 -12.32 -24.55 12.20
CA ASP A 19 -13.58 -24.95 12.84
C ASP A 19 -14.50 -23.76 13.20
N GLY A 20 -14.08 -22.52 12.88
CA GLY A 20 -14.79 -21.31 13.21
C GLY A 20 -14.56 -20.79 14.63
N THR A 21 -13.63 -21.40 15.38
CA THR A 21 -13.28 -20.94 16.73
C THR A 21 -12.51 -19.62 16.65
N PHE A 22 -12.94 -18.63 17.43
CA PHE A 22 -12.20 -17.36 17.58
C PHE A 22 -10.87 -17.60 18.29
N THR A 23 -9.77 -17.23 17.65
CA THR A 23 -8.41 -17.45 18.16
C THR A 23 -7.69 -16.16 18.56
N GLY A 24 -8.33 -14.99 18.40
CA GLY A 24 -7.77 -13.71 18.81
C GLY A 24 -7.78 -12.65 17.71
N PHE A 25 -6.98 -11.61 17.94
CA PHE A 25 -6.78 -10.52 16.97
C PHE A 25 -5.40 -10.64 16.34
N TYR A 26 -5.29 -10.16 15.09
CA TYR A 26 -4.09 -10.28 14.30
C TYR A 26 -3.77 -8.94 13.60
N GLY A 27 -2.50 -8.54 13.62
CA GLY A 27 -2.05 -7.33 12.95
C GLY A 27 -2.59 -6.03 13.59
N ALA A 28 -2.92 -6.04 14.88
CA ALA A 28 -3.33 -4.82 15.56
C ALA A 28 -2.24 -3.76 15.44
N SER A 29 -2.64 -2.51 15.16
CA SER A 29 -1.73 -1.38 15.20
C SER A 29 -1.14 -1.25 16.59
N GLU A 30 0.19 -1.21 16.71
CA GLU A 30 0.84 -0.90 17.97
C GLU A 30 0.40 0.49 18.43
N VAL A 31 -0.31 0.55 19.54
CA VAL A 31 -0.55 1.81 20.22
C VAL A 31 0.73 2.11 21.01
N VAL A 32 1.55 3.01 20.49
CA VAL A 32 2.72 3.49 21.22
C VAL A 32 2.22 4.31 22.42
N TYR A 33 2.01 3.63 23.53
CA TYR A 33 1.76 4.30 24.79
C TYR A 33 3.05 4.93 25.28
N ASN A 34 3.16 6.24 25.19
CA ASN A 34 4.18 6.92 25.94
C ASN A 34 3.78 6.87 27.44
N ALA A 35 4.51 6.08 28.23
CA ALA A 35 4.22 5.89 29.64
C ALA A 35 4.20 7.23 30.40
N LEU A 36 5.00 8.21 29.97
CA LEU A 36 5.03 9.58 30.50
C LEU A 36 3.74 10.33 30.18
N ASP A 37 3.20 10.22 28.96
CA ASP A 37 1.91 10.81 28.58
C ASP A 37 0.76 10.21 29.36
N MET A 38 0.82 8.92 29.67
CA MET A 38 -0.20 8.24 30.48
C MET A 38 -0.16 8.69 31.93
N LEU A 39 1.03 8.86 32.52
CA LEU A 39 1.22 9.41 33.84
C LEU A 39 0.78 10.87 33.92
N TRP A 40 1.16 11.68 32.90
CA TRP A 40 0.73 13.06 32.80
C TRP A 40 -0.79 13.19 32.69
N LYS A 41 -1.44 12.39 31.85
CA LYS A 41 -2.91 12.32 31.71
C LYS A 41 -3.59 11.95 33.04
N ARG A 42 -3.00 11.04 33.80
CA ARG A 42 -3.58 10.53 35.03
C ARG A 42 -3.46 11.49 36.24
N PHE A 43 -2.33 12.21 36.31
CA PHE A 43 -2.00 12.98 37.53
C PHE A 43 -2.04 14.50 37.35
N PHE A 44 -1.86 15.01 36.12
CA PHE A 44 -1.65 16.44 35.89
C PHE A 44 -2.65 17.09 34.93
N SER A 45 -3.53 16.35 34.25
CA SER A 45 -4.47 16.93 33.28
C SER A 45 -5.85 17.20 33.95
N THR A 46 -6.43 18.38 33.62
CA THR A 46 -7.81 18.73 33.99
C THR A 46 -8.82 17.95 33.14
N ARG A 47 -10.09 17.91 33.57
CA ARG A 47 -11.17 17.23 32.84
C ARG A 47 -11.35 17.79 31.43
N ALA A 48 -11.29 19.11 31.27
CA ALA A 48 -11.38 19.78 29.98
C ALA A 48 -10.17 19.48 29.06
N GLN A 49 -8.97 19.39 29.63
CA GLN A 49 -7.79 18.98 28.87
C GLN A 49 -7.85 17.50 28.45
N ARG A 50 -8.43 16.62 29.27
CA ARG A 50 -8.64 15.22 28.89
C ARG A 50 -9.65 15.04 27.76
N GLU A 51 -10.68 15.86 27.70
CA GLU A 51 -11.68 15.86 26.63
C GLU A 51 -11.12 16.41 25.29
N GLN A 52 -10.15 17.32 25.34
CA GLN A 52 -9.45 17.85 24.17
C GLN A 52 -8.24 16.99 23.74
N MET A 53 -7.74 16.13 24.58
CA MET A 53 -6.69 15.19 24.20
C MET A 53 -7.30 14.11 23.31
N VAL A 54 -7.01 14.20 22.02
CA VAL A 54 -7.38 13.21 21.01
C VAL A 54 -7.02 11.82 21.55
N SER A 55 -8.04 11.02 21.81
CA SER A 55 -7.85 9.59 22.10
C SER A 55 -7.20 9.01 20.87
N PHE A 56 -5.98 8.49 20.97
CA PHE A 56 -5.31 7.79 19.90
C PHE A 56 -6.12 6.52 19.63
N VAL A 57 -7.09 6.63 18.73
CA VAL A 57 -7.83 5.46 18.25
C VAL A 57 -6.90 4.74 17.30
N PRO A 58 -6.60 3.45 17.53
CA PRO A 58 -5.83 2.67 16.58
C PRO A 58 -6.49 2.79 15.21
N THR A 59 -5.68 3.05 14.19
CA THR A 59 -6.19 3.25 12.84
C THR A 59 -6.75 1.94 12.31
N GLU A 60 -8.00 1.96 11.89
CA GLU A 60 -8.66 0.78 11.30
C GLU A 60 -8.13 0.51 9.90
N TYR A 61 -7.93 -0.76 9.57
CA TYR A 61 -7.67 -1.15 8.19
C TYR A 61 -8.91 -0.88 7.33
N ALA A 62 -8.68 -0.39 6.13
CA ALA A 62 -9.75 -0.15 5.15
C ALA A 62 -10.05 -1.43 4.36
N ASN A 63 -9.01 -2.12 3.91
CA ASN A 63 -9.07 -3.39 3.21
C ASN A 63 -7.74 -4.14 3.30
N ALA A 64 -7.71 -5.39 2.80
CA ALA A 64 -6.52 -6.21 2.81
C ALA A 64 -6.57 -7.29 1.73
N TYR A 65 -5.38 -7.69 1.29
CA TYR A 65 -5.13 -8.80 0.37
C TYR A 65 -4.18 -9.81 1.01
N MET A 66 -4.42 -11.09 0.82
CA MET A 66 -3.51 -12.16 1.26
C MET A 66 -2.80 -12.74 0.05
N ASP A 67 -1.47 -12.66 0.03
CA ASP A 67 -0.66 -13.23 -1.03
C ASP A 67 -0.58 -14.76 -0.94
N HIS A 68 0.00 -15.39 -1.97
CA HIS A 68 0.15 -16.84 -2.06
C HIS A 68 1.06 -17.44 -0.98
N GLU A 69 1.93 -16.64 -0.37
CA GLU A 69 2.80 -17.04 0.74
C GLU A 69 2.09 -16.92 2.11
N GLY A 70 0.90 -16.31 2.15
CA GLY A 70 0.10 -16.10 3.35
C GLY A 70 0.45 -14.83 4.13
N PHE A 71 1.21 -13.90 3.55
CA PHE A 71 1.35 -12.55 4.10
C PHE A 71 0.11 -11.73 3.80
N ILE A 72 -0.29 -10.87 4.74
CA ILE A 72 -1.43 -9.99 4.57
C ILE A 72 -0.93 -8.57 4.30
N TYR A 73 -1.23 -8.07 3.11
CA TYR A 73 -1.08 -6.65 2.79
C TYR A 73 -2.35 -5.93 3.20
N ALA A 74 -2.22 -4.89 4.00
CA ALA A 74 -3.35 -4.15 4.53
C ALA A 74 -3.18 -2.66 4.33
N VAL A 75 -4.26 -1.97 3.96
CA VAL A 75 -4.29 -0.52 3.76
C VAL A 75 -5.13 0.17 4.82
N THR A 76 -4.77 1.43 5.09
CA THR A 76 -5.43 2.28 6.06
C THR A 76 -5.74 3.64 5.43
N LYS A 77 -6.95 4.18 5.66
CA LYS A 77 -7.41 5.43 5.03
C LYS A 77 -7.15 6.69 5.85
N THR A 78 -7.09 6.56 7.16
CA THR A 78 -7.19 7.71 8.07
C THR A 78 -5.85 8.10 8.64
N PHE A 79 -5.26 9.17 8.11
CA PHE A 79 -4.04 9.77 8.64
C PHE A 79 -4.15 11.29 8.59
N ASN A 80 -3.48 11.95 9.55
CA ASN A 80 -3.18 13.34 9.43
C ASN A 80 -1.81 13.56 8.77
N GLU A 81 -1.57 14.77 8.31
CA GLU A 81 -0.35 15.16 7.61
C GLU A 81 0.93 14.84 8.39
N TRP A 82 0.93 15.21 9.65
CA TRP A 82 2.11 15.05 10.51
C TRP A 82 2.48 13.59 10.73
N ASP A 83 1.48 12.71 10.78
CA ASP A 83 1.72 11.29 10.94
C ASP A 83 2.38 10.70 9.69
N LEU A 84 1.97 11.14 8.49
CA LEU A 84 2.59 10.72 7.22
C LEU A 84 4.05 11.17 7.10
N LEU A 85 4.32 12.44 7.46
CA LEU A 85 5.67 13.01 7.39
C LEU A 85 6.61 12.48 8.47
N SER A 86 6.10 12.00 9.59
CA SER A 86 6.88 11.53 10.73
C SER A 86 7.11 10.01 10.78
N ASP A 87 6.82 9.28 9.73
CA ASP A 87 6.84 7.80 9.65
C ASP A 87 5.98 7.07 10.72
N LYS A 88 5.11 7.81 11.39
CA LYS A 88 4.14 7.23 12.33
C LYS A 88 2.95 6.59 11.62
N ALA A 89 2.58 7.16 10.48
CA ALA A 89 1.55 6.60 9.63
C ALA A 89 2.14 5.47 8.77
N LYS A 90 1.42 4.38 8.73
CA LYS A 90 1.73 3.22 7.90
C LYS A 90 0.52 2.92 7.03
N PRO A 91 0.32 3.68 5.93
CA PRO A 91 -0.86 3.53 5.09
C PRO A 91 -0.92 2.16 4.41
N ILE A 92 0.23 1.54 4.17
CA ILE A 92 0.36 0.16 3.70
C ILE A 92 1.22 -0.62 4.69
N ARG A 93 0.81 -1.85 5.00
CA ARG A 93 1.57 -2.80 5.82
C ARG A 93 1.61 -4.16 5.14
N ARG A 94 2.71 -4.90 5.33
CA ARG A 94 2.82 -6.33 5.04
C ARG A 94 2.95 -7.08 6.36
N LEU A 95 1.95 -7.86 6.71
CA LEU A 95 1.89 -8.55 8.00
C LEU A 95 2.36 -9.99 7.87
N ASN A 96 3.33 -10.40 8.69
CA ASN A 96 3.81 -11.78 8.78
C ASN A 96 2.85 -12.65 9.63
N ALA A 97 3.13 -13.95 9.74
CA ALA A 97 2.28 -14.90 10.47
C ALA A 97 2.01 -14.55 11.96
N LEU A 98 2.83 -13.70 12.56
CA LEU A 98 2.67 -13.19 13.93
C LEU A 98 1.92 -11.87 14.00
N GLY A 99 1.58 -11.25 12.85
CA GLY A 99 0.91 -9.95 12.77
C GLY A 99 1.87 -8.75 12.84
N GLY A 100 3.17 -9.00 12.80
CA GLY A 100 4.19 -7.95 12.72
C GLY A 100 4.30 -7.36 11.31
N ASP A 101 4.42 -6.04 11.22
CA ASP A 101 4.63 -5.34 9.95
C ASP A 101 6.07 -5.54 9.46
N ILE A 102 6.23 -6.17 8.32
CA ILE A 102 7.51 -6.47 7.66
C ILE A 102 7.64 -5.77 6.30
N LEU A 103 6.78 -4.79 5.98
CA LEU A 103 6.86 -4.08 4.72
C LEU A 103 8.23 -3.39 4.61
N VAL A 104 8.96 -3.73 3.54
CA VAL A 104 10.21 -3.06 3.21
C VAL A 104 9.89 -1.66 2.70
N LYS A 105 10.58 -0.66 3.24
CA LYS A 105 10.41 0.73 2.88
C LYS A 105 11.72 1.26 2.32
N ASN A 106 11.64 1.88 1.15
CA ASN A 106 12.74 2.70 0.69
C ASN A 106 12.75 4.01 1.49
N ALA A 107 13.83 4.29 2.22
CA ALA A 107 13.94 5.45 3.10
C ALA A 107 13.69 6.80 2.38
N GLU A 108 13.96 6.86 1.07
CA GLU A 108 13.78 8.07 0.26
C GLU A 108 12.34 8.24 -0.22
N TYR A 109 11.62 7.14 -0.50
CA TYR A 109 10.28 7.15 -1.07
C TYR A 109 9.38 6.15 -0.35
N LEU A 110 8.73 6.59 0.72
CA LEU A 110 7.77 5.75 1.45
C LEU A 110 6.55 5.41 0.58
N PRO A 111 5.94 4.22 0.72
CA PRO A 111 4.75 3.82 -0.02
C PRO A 111 3.49 4.48 0.55
N ILE A 112 3.41 5.79 0.42
CA ILE A 112 2.36 6.65 0.99
C ILE A 112 1.48 7.34 -0.07
N GLY A 113 1.78 7.14 -1.35
CA GLY A 113 1.09 7.83 -2.45
C GLY A 113 1.45 9.30 -2.54
N ASP A 114 0.49 10.14 -2.92
CA ASP A 114 0.67 11.58 -3.05
C ASP A 114 0.58 12.28 -1.69
N LEU A 115 1.53 13.19 -1.42
CA LEU A 115 1.53 14.06 -0.23
C LEU A 115 0.94 15.44 -0.48
N GLN A 116 0.42 15.70 -1.67
CA GLN A 116 -0.09 17.02 -2.01
C GLN A 116 -1.37 17.36 -1.24
N TRP A 117 -1.33 18.43 -0.46
CA TRP A 117 -2.39 18.86 0.45
C TRP A 117 -3.44 19.72 -0.20
N SER A 118 -3.09 20.43 -1.27
CA SER A 118 -4.04 21.17 -2.09
C SER A 118 -3.62 21.17 -3.55
N ASN A 119 -4.59 21.19 -4.43
CA ASN A 119 -4.37 21.35 -5.86
C ASN A 119 -5.45 22.24 -6.47
N ALA A 120 -5.29 22.61 -7.74
CA ALA A 120 -6.25 23.40 -8.49
C ALA A 120 -7.65 22.75 -8.61
N ALA A 121 -7.75 21.43 -8.43
CA ALA A 121 -9.01 20.69 -8.44
C ALA A 121 -9.70 20.64 -7.06
N GLY A 122 -9.15 21.31 -6.05
CA GLY A 122 -9.74 21.37 -4.71
C GLY A 122 -9.59 20.13 -3.84
N ILE A 123 -8.75 19.17 -4.23
CA ILE A 123 -8.41 18.00 -3.42
C ILE A 123 -7.42 18.45 -2.35
N LYS A 124 -7.80 18.34 -1.09
CA LYS A 124 -7.02 18.90 0.04
C LYS A 124 -6.25 17.86 0.84
N ASP A 125 -6.56 16.60 0.72
CA ASP A 125 -5.97 15.54 1.53
C ASP A 125 -4.88 14.78 0.77
N PRO A 126 -3.93 14.14 1.47
CA PRO A 126 -3.02 13.18 0.87
C PRO A 126 -3.78 11.97 0.32
N SER A 127 -3.06 11.05 -0.31
CA SER A 127 -3.63 9.78 -0.76
C SER A 127 -4.32 9.03 0.39
N LYS A 128 -5.49 8.46 0.09
CA LYS A 128 -6.27 7.60 0.98
C LYS A 128 -6.47 6.26 0.30
N PHE A 129 -5.66 5.29 0.65
CA PHE A 129 -5.76 3.97 0.05
C PHE A 129 -7.03 3.26 0.50
N ALA A 130 -7.88 2.92 -0.48
CA ALA A 130 -9.14 2.22 -0.26
C ALA A 130 -8.95 0.71 -0.26
N ASP A 131 -8.06 0.21 -1.13
CA ASP A 131 -7.85 -1.20 -1.35
C ASP A 131 -6.44 -1.47 -1.91
N ILE A 132 -6.03 -2.74 -1.88
CA ILE A 132 -4.72 -3.21 -2.31
C ILE A 132 -4.83 -4.61 -2.90
N THR A 133 -4.08 -4.88 -3.96
CA THR A 133 -3.86 -6.22 -4.53
C THR A 133 -2.38 -6.48 -4.74
N VAL A 134 -1.96 -7.74 -4.82
CA VAL A 134 -0.54 -8.13 -4.95
C VAL A 134 -0.40 -9.15 -6.05
N LEU A 135 0.41 -8.83 -7.05
CA LEU A 135 0.73 -9.72 -8.17
C LEU A 135 1.71 -10.83 -7.74
N ASP A 136 1.77 -11.91 -8.50
CA ASP A 136 2.64 -13.07 -8.22
C ASP A 136 4.14 -12.72 -8.15
N ASN A 137 4.56 -11.61 -8.79
CA ASN A 137 5.93 -11.09 -8.75
C ASN A 137 6.20 -10.15 -7.56
N GLU A 138 5.37 -10.18 -6.51
CA GLU A 138 5.43 -9.33 -5.32
C GLU A 138 5.27 -7.82 -5.58
N VAL A 139 4.78 -7.44 -6.75
CA VAL A 139 4.35 -6.06 -7.00
C VAL A 139 3.00 -5.84 -6.34
N TYR A 140 2.91 -4.89 -5.43
CA TYR A 140 1.64 -4.54 -4.80
C TYR A 140 1.11 -3.21 -5.33
N LEU A 141 -0.21 -3.21 -5.56
CA LEU A 141 -0.91 -2.08 -6.16
C LEU A 141 -2.01 -1.58 -5.21
N ALA A 142 -1.93 -0.30 -4.86
CA ALA A 142 -2.89 0.34 -3.98
C ALA A 142 -3.70 1.40 -4.72
N ILE A 143 -5.03 1.41 -4.54
CA ILE A 143 -5.94 2.39 -5.12
C ILE A 143 -6.21 3.54 -4.15
N ASP A 144 -5.89 4.77 -4.58
CA ASP A 144 -6.20 6.00 -3.86
C ASP A 144 -7.59 6.53 -4.25
N GLU A 145 -8.53 6.50 -3.31
CA GLU A 145 -9.88 7.01 -3.52
C GLU A 145 -9.94 8.53 -3.64
N SER A 146 -8.97 9.26 -3.05
CA SER A 146 -8.99 10.72 -3.04
C SER A 146 -8.70 11.31 -4.41
N ARG A 147 -7.71 10.77 -5.11
CA ARG A 147 -7.24 11.26 -6.42
C ARG A 147 -7.57 10.34 -7.58
N GLY A 148 -8.11 9.15 -7.31
CA GLY A 148 -8.39 8.17 -8.34
C GLY A 148 -7.12 7.61 -8.98
N ARG A 149 -6.05 7.41 -8.21
CA ARG A 149 -4.78 6.90 -8.71
C ARG A 149 -4.48 5.50 -8.20
N VAL A 150 -3.91 4.70 -9.07
CA VAL A 150 -3.29 3.43 -8.70
C VAL A 150 -1.80 3.66 -8.57
N PHE A 151 -1.23 3.26 -7.43
CA PHE A 151 0.20 3.27 -7.16
C PHE A 151 0.71 1.84 -7.13
N GLY A 152 1.70 1.52 -7.97
CA GLY A 152 2.38 0.23 -7.98
C GLY A 152 3.77 0.33 -7.36
N TYR A 153 4.06 -0.55 -6.42
CA TYR A 153 5.35 -0.64 -5.72
C TYR A 153 5.92 -2.05 -5.84
N ASN A 154 7.23 -2.17 -5.88
CA ASN A 154 7.88 -3.48 -5.77
C ASN A 154 8.10 -3.90 -4.31
N ASN A 155 8.55 -5.14 -4.09
CA ASN A 155 8.82 -5.70 -2.77
C ASN A 155 9.91 -4.97 -1.96
N GLN A 156 10.66 -4.07 -2.59
CA GLN A 156 11.67 -3.23 -1.95
C GLN A 156 11.14 -1.82 -1.62
N GLY A 157 9.85 -1.55 -1.88
CA GLY A 157 9.20 -0.28 -1.60
C GLY A 157 9.47 0.83 -2.61
N PHE A 158 10.05 0.52 -3.78
CA PHE A 158 10.18 1.49 -4.86
C PHE A 158 8.87 1.66 -5.61
N LEU A 159 8.49 2.90 -5.87
CA LEU A 159 7.39 3.23 -6.75
C LEU A 159 7.75 2.86 -8.18
N ILE A 160 7.02 1.90 -8.77
CA ILE A 160 7.23 1.46 -10.15
C ILE A 160 6.51 2.40 -11.12
N PHE A 161 5.25 2.71 -10.81
CA PHE A 161 4.39 3.60 -11.59
C PHE A 161 3.24 4.14 -10.76
N ALA A 162 2.66 5.24 -11.25
CA ALA A 162 1.36 5.73 -10.81
C ALA A 162 0.55 6.15 -12.03
N PHE A 163 -0.71 5.74 -12.10
CA PHE A 163 -1.62 6.07 -13.19
C PHE A 163 -3.04 6.30 -12.69
N GLY A 164 -3.93 6.74 -13.59
CA GLY A 164 -5.28 7.12 -13.25
C GLY A 164 -5.40 8.58 -12.85
N GLY A 165 -6.58 8.97 -12.41
CA GLY A 165 -6.89 10.33 -11.98
C GLY A 165 -8.35 10.51 -11.60
N LYS A 166 -8.70 11.70 -11.09
CA LYS A 166 -10.08 12.05 -10.75
C LYS A 166 -10.80 12.57 -11.97
N GLY A 167 -11.93 11.98 -12.36
CA GLY A 167 -12.70 12.43 -13.50
C GLY A 167 -13.62 11.39 -14.11
N ASN A 168 -14.19 11.74 -15.29
CA ASN A 168 -15.12 10.88 -16.06
C ASN A 168 -14.55 10.48 -17.43
N ILE A 169 -13.26 10.66 -17.66
CA ILE A 169 -12.62 10.23 -18.89
C ILE A 169 -12.04 8.83 -18.70
N ASP A 170 -11.74 8.13 -19.78
CA ASP A 170 -11.18 6.79 -19.75
C ASP A 170 -9.92 6.73 -18.87
N GLY A 171 -9.82 5.72 -18.03
CA GLY A 171 -8.73 5.57 -17.07
C GLY A 171 -8.79 6.48 -15.84
N HIS A 172 -9.86 7.28 -15.68
CA HIS A 172 -10.10 8.11 -14.50
C HIS A 172 -11.30 7.59 -13.71
N PHE A 173 -11.38 7.99 -12.44
CA PHE A 173 -12.39 7.50 -11.50
C PHE A 173 -13.06 8.65 -10.75
N ARG A 174 -14.31 8.45 -10.41
CA ARG A 174 -15.06 9.37 -9.52
C ARG A 174 -14.96 8.96 -8.07
N LEU A 175 -15.15 7.67 -7.77
CA LEU A 175 -14.98 7.10 -6.43
C LEU A 175 -14.53 5.63 -6.55
N PRO A 176 -13.24 5.40 -6.80
CA PRO A 176 -12.72 4.04 -6.83
C PRO A 176 -12.63 3.50 -5.40
N VAL A 177 -13.11 2.27 -5.19
CA VAL A 177 -13.23 1.68 -3.86
C VAL A 177 -12.57 0.31 -3.73
N ALA A 178 -12.30 -0.36 -4.85
CA ALA A 178 -11.66 -1.66 -4.84
C ALA A 178 -10.75 -1.83 -6.06
N ILE A 179 -9.68 -2.61 -5.87
CA ILE A 179 -8.75 -3.04 -6.91
C ILE A 179 -8.48 -4.53 -6.74
N GLU A 180 -8.51 -5.26 -7.86
CA GLU A 180 -8.18 -6.68 -7.89
C GLU A 180 -7.45 -7.00 -9.20
N HIS A 181 -6.81 -8.16 -9.30
CA HIS A 181 -6.14 -8.60 -10.52
C HIS A 181 -6.55 -10.02 -10.93
N ILE A 182 -6.48 -10.28 -12.22
CA ILE A 182 -6.57 -11.62 -12.80
C ILE A 182 -5.40 -11.74 -13.78
N GLY A 183 -4.42 -12.55 -13.43
CA GLY A 183 -3.13 -12.55 -14.14
C GLY A 183 -2.45 -11.19 -14.03
N LYS A 184 -2.21 -10.53 -15.17
CA LYS A 184 -1.59 -9.19 -15.21
C LYS A 184 -2.61 -8.05 -15.38
N ASP A 185 -3.88 -8.37 -15.64
CA ASP A 185 -4.95 -7.38 -15.81
C ASP A 185 -5.46 -6.90 -14.46
N LEU A 186 -5.64 -5.59 -14.33
CA LEU A 186 -6.14 -4.95 -13.12
C LEU A 186 -7.60 -4.53 -13.30
N PHE A 187 -8.42 -4.79 -12.31
CA PHE A 187 -9.83 -4.45 -12.26
C PHE A 187 -10.06 -3.43 -11.15
N VAL A 188 -10.53 -2.24 -11.51
CA VAL A 188 -10.83 -1.16 -10.54
C VAL A 188 -12.32 -0.90 -10.53
N LEU A 189 -12.95 -1.06 -9.36
CA LEU A 189 -14.37 -0.77 -9.14
C LEU A 189 -14.57 0.69 -8.77
N ASP A 190 -15.34 1.41 -9.58
CA ASP A 190 -15.82 2.77 -9.31
C ASP A 190 -17.30 2.76 -8.96
N THR A 191 -17.63 2.99 -7.69
CA THR A 191 -19.01 2.95 -7.21
C THR A 191 -19.86 4.12 -7.70
N MET A 192 -19.23 5.29 -7.93
CA MET A 192 -19.97 6.46 -8.38
C MET A 192 -20.30 6.41 -9.87
N ASN A 193 -19.48 5.72 -10.66
CA ASN A 193 -19.73 5.44 -12.07
C ASN A 193 -20.47 4.10 -12.29
N SER A 194 -20.63 3.30 -11.23
CA SER A 194 -21.20 1.93 -11.31
C SER A 194 -20.50 1.09 -12.39
N SER A 195 -19.19 1.15 -12.45
CA SER A 195 -18.35 0.53 -13.49
C SER A 195 -17.14 -0.18 -12.92
N ILE A 196 -16.65 -1.16 -13.67
CA ILE A 196 -15.34 -1.77 -13.48
C ILE A 196 -14.49 -1.38 -14.68
N THR A 197 -13.36 -0.73 -14.43
CA THR A 197 -12.39 -0.42 -15.47
C THR A 197 -11.30 -1.47 -15.44
N VAL A 198 -10.95 -2.01 -16.62
CA VAL A 198 -9.88 -3.00 -16.78
C VAL A 198 -8.66 -2.31 -17.37
N PHE A 199 -7.51 -2.53 -16.78
CA PHE A 199 -6.21 -2.08 -17.26
C PHE A 199 -5.34 -3.28 -17.60
N THR A 200 -4.91 -3.34 -18.85
CA THR A 200 -3.94 -4.33 -19.31
C THR A 200 -2.56 -3.67 -19.42
N PRO A 201 -1.48 -4.31 -18.94
CA PRO A 201 -0.15 -3.72 -19.04
C PRO A 201 0.22 -3.41 -20.50
N THR A 202 0.81 -2.25 -20.71
CA THR A 202 1.50 -1.95 -21.96
C THR A 202 2.78 -2.78 -22.09
N ARG A 203 3.37 -2.85 -23.27
CA ARG A 203 4.67 -3.53 -23.45
C ARG A 203 5.74 -3.02 -22.48
N PHE A 204 5.75 -1.72 -22.19
CA PHE A 204 6.64 -1.13 -21.19
C PHE A 204 6.37 -1.68 -19.79
N GLY A 205 5.11 -1.77 -19.38
CA GLY A 205 4.72 -2.35 -18.08
C GLY A 205 5.05 -3.85 -17.98
N GLU A 206 4.83 -4.60 -19.07
CA GLU A 206 5.18 -6.03 -19.13
C GLU A 206 6.68 -6.26 -18.95
N LEU A 207 7.52 -5.44 -19.60
CA LEU A 207 8.97 -5.53 -19.45
C LEU A 207 9.42 -5.26 -18.01
N ILE A 208 8.82 -4.27 -17.34
CA ILE A 208 9.11 -4.00 -15.93
C ILE A 208 8.75 -5.20 -15.07
N TYR A 209 7.56 -5.76 -15.23
CA TYR A 209 7.13 -6.95 -14.47
C TYR A 209 8.05 -8.14 -14.72
N THR A 210 8.42 -8.37 -15.98
CA THR A 210 9.33 -9.47 -16.37
C THR A 210 10.72 -9.29 -15.74
N ALA A 211 11.29 -8.09 -15.77
CA ALA A 211 12.59 -7.84 -15.18
C ALA A 211 12.61 -8.04 -13.65
N LEU A 212 11.54 -7.61 -12.97
CA LEU A 212 11.38 -7.82 -11.52
C LEU A 212 11.21 -9.31 -11.18
N GLU A 213 10.42 -10.05 -11.96
CA GLU A 213 10.23 -11.49 -11.82
C GLU A 213 11.54 -12.25 -12.03
N GLN A 214 12.25 -12.00 -13.13
CA GLN A 214 13.56 -12.60 -13.45
C GLN A 214 14.56 -12.37 -12.31
N TYR A 215 14.63 -11.14 -11.78
CA TYR A 215 15.49 -10.83 -10.65
C TYR A 215 15.11 -11.63 -9.40
N SER A 216 13.82 -11.77 -9.09
CA SER A 216 13.33 -12.47 -7.90
C SER A 216 13.65 -13.96 -7.91
N VAL A 217 13.68 -14.57 -9.10
CA VAL A 217 14.01 -16.02 -9.28
C VAL A 217 15.49 -16.28 -9.57
N GLY A 218 16.34 -15.24 -9.48
CA GLY A 218 17.79 -15.38 -9.64
C GLY A 218 18.30 -15.36 -11.08
N GLN A 219 17.46 -15.04 -12.05
CA GLN A 219 17.82 -14.85 -13.46
C GLN A 219 18.38 -13.46 -13.70
N TYR A 220 19.58 -13.21 -13.15
CA TYR A 220 20.14 -11.85 -13.10
C TYR A 220 20.59 -11.33 -14.47
N ASP A 221 21.12 -12.20 -15.33
CA ASP A 221 21.54 -11.83 -16.69
C ASP A 221 20.32 -11.43 -17.52
N GLU A 222 19.27 -12.25 -17.53
CA GLU A 222 18.03 -11.98 -18.25
C GLU A 222 17.34 -10.73 -17.69
N SER A 223 17.37 -10.54 -16.38
CA SER A 223 16.84 -9.32 -15.76
C SER A 223 17.57 -8.08 -16.24
N ALA A 224 18.90 -8.12 -16.33
CA ALA A 224 19.69 -7.00 -16.84
C ALA A 224 19.33 -6.68 -18.30
N GLU A 225 19.28 -7.68 -19.18
CA GLU A 225 18.87 -7.52 -20.58
C GLU A 225 17.46 -6.91 -20.69
N THR A 226 16.53 -7.36 -19.87
CA THR A 226 15.16 -6.84 -19.84
C THR A 226 15.11 -5.40 -19.36
N TRP A 227 15.91 -5.01 -18.35
CA TRP A 227 16.04 -3.61 -17.93
C TRP A 227 16.63 -2.71 -19.03
N GLU A 228 17.59 -3.20 -19.81
CA GLU A 228 18.10 -2.48 -20.98
C GLU A 228 16.99 -2.24 -22.02
N GLU A 229 16.09 -3.22 -22.22
CA GLU A 229 14.93 -3.02 -23.09
C GLU A 229 13.96 -1.97 -22.53
N VAL A 230 13.71 -1.95 -21.24
CA VAL A 230 12.91 -0.91 -20.57
C VAL A 230 13.47 0.48 -20.88
N LEU A 231 14.80 0.64 -20.81
CA LEU A 231 15.46 1.92 -21.11
C LEU A 231 15.35 2.35 -22.58
N LYS A 232 15.15 1.43 -23.51
CA LYS A 232 14.85 1.79 -24.93
C LYS A 232 13.48 2.46 -25.08
N TYR A 233 12.52 2.13 -24.20
CA TYR A 233 11.20 2.79 -24.17
C TYR A 233 11.24 4.12 -23.43
N ASN A 234 11.95 4.17 -22.30
CA ASN A 234 12.09 5.37 -21.47
C ASN A 234 13.50 5.43 -20.86
N GLY A 235 14.40 6.16 -21.51
CA GLY A 235 15.78 6.34 -21.03
C GLY A 235 15.93 7.14 -19.74
N ASN A 236 14.84 7.74 -19.21
CA ASN A 236 14.84 8.46 -17.94
C ASN A 236 14.14 7.68 -16.81
N TYR A 237 13.93 6.38 -16.99
CA TYR A 237 13.26 5.57 -15.98
C TYR A 237 14.29 5.09 -14.93
N ASP A 238 14.38 5.80 -13.83
CA ASP A 238 15.39 5.62 -12.77
C ASP A 238 15.44 4.20 -12.22
N LEU A 239 14.28 3.56 -12.06
CA LEU A 239 14.21 2.20 -11.52
C LEU A 239 14.91 1.18 -12.41
N ALA A 240 14.98 1.40 -13.74
CA ALA A 240 15.69 0.52 -14.63
C ALA A 240 17.22 0.57 -14.40
N TYR A 241 17.77 1.74 -14.13
CA TYR A 241 19.19 1.86 -13.76
C TYR A 241 19.51 1.20 -12.42
N ILE A 242 18.60 1.33 -11.44
CA ILE A 242 18.71 0.64 -10.15
C ILE A 242 18.64 -0.88 -10.36
N GLY A 243 17.70 -1.35 -11.19
CA GLY A 243 17.52 -2.75 -11.52
C GLY A 243 18.75 -3.35 -12.22
N LEU A 244 19.28 -2.67 -13.23
CA LEU A 244 20.53 -3.02 -13.90
C LEU A 244 21.69 -3.14 -12.91
N GLY A 245 21.93 -2.12 -12.11
CA GLY A 245 23.02 -2.13 -11.13
C GLY A 245 22.90 -3.29 -10.15
N LYS A 246 21.68 -3.60 -9.69
CA LYS A 246 21.44 -4.75 -8.81
C LYS A 246 21.68 -6.09 -9.50
N SER A 247 21.23 -6.22 -10.76
CA SER A 247 21.43 -7.45 -11.54
C SER A 247 22.92 -7.71 -11.77
N TYR A 248 23.69 -6.71 -12.17
CA TYR A 248 25.14 -6.86 -12.34
C TYR A 248 25.91 -7.16 -11.04
N LEU A 249 25.48 -6.59 -9.90
CA LEU A 249 26.10 -6.90 -8.59
C LEU A 249 25.82 -8.34 -8.10
N ARG A 250 24.94 -9.07 -8.73
CA ARG A 250 24.60 -10.46 -8.39
C ARG A 250 25.19 -11.48 -9.37
N GLN A 251 25.82 -11.04 -10.45
CA GLN A 251 26.49 -11.88 -11.44
C GLN A 251 27.89 -12.33 -11.00
N ASP A 252 28.52 -11.61 -10.04
CA ASP A 252 29.80 -11.93 -9.39
C ASP A 252 29.59 -12.85 -8.17
#